data_f9c6e8ff7ab6d535257bf528e69e8558
#
_entry.id   f9c6e8ff7ab6d535257bf528e69e8558
#
_cell.length_a   1.000
_cell.length_b   1.000
_cell.length_c   1.000
_cell.angle_alpha   90.00
_cell.angle_beta   90.00
_cell.angle_gamma   90.00
#
_symmetry.space_group_name_H-M   'P 1'
#
loop_
_entity.id
_entity.type
_entity.pdbx_description
1 polymer ?
#
loop_
_entity_poly.entity_id
_entity_poly.type
_entity_poly.pdbx_seq_one_letter_code
_entity_poly.pdbx_strand_id
1 'polypeptide(L)'
;IDTAPVDDLAQAVAAADIVSCATMTTLPLIHGAWLQPGTHLDLVGAFTPDMREADDEAVRRARIFVDSRQTTVGEIGELMIPIAHGVITENDVLADHYQLCHGTSGRTASDQITLFNNGGGGHLDLMTARHVFAVCRDTSAPTNQ
;
A
#
# COMPACT_ATOMS: atom_id res chain seq x y z
N ILE A 1 -15.99 13.57 3.94
CA ILE A 1 -15.30 12.66 4.87
C ILE A 1 -14.86 13.51 6.05
N ASP A 2 -15.25 13.11 7.25
CA ASP A 2 -14.78 13.75 8.47
C ASP A 2 -13.34 13.31 8.72
N THR A 3 -12.49 14.26 9.05
CA THR A 3 -11.04 14.02 9.31
C THR A 3 -10.66 14.66 10.63
N ALA A 4 -9.79 13.99 11.37
CA ALA A 4 -9.21 14.51 12.60
C ALA A 4 -7.73 14.12 12.68
N PRO A 5 -6.86 15.01 13.17
CA PRO A 5 -5.49 14.62 13.50
C PRO A 5 -5.47 13.68 14.70
N VAL A 6 -4.45 12.82 14.77
CA VAL A 6 -4.22 11.91 15.90
C VAL A 6 -2.82 12.12 16.44
N ASP A 7 -2.70 12.12 17.78
CA ASP A 7 -1.41 12.26 18.46
C ASP A 7 -0.77 10.90 18.80
N ASP A 8 -1.60 9.86 18.96
CA ASP A 8 -1.15 8.48 19.25
C ASP A 8 -1.34 7.60 18.02
N LEU A 9 -0.25 7.42 17.26
CA LEU A 9 -0.24 6.60 16.05
C LEU A 9 -0.54 5.13 16.35
N ALA A 10 -0.04 4.59 17.47
CA ALA A 10 -0.26 3.20 17.83
C ALA A 10 -1.74 2.92 18.10
N GLN A 11 -2.41 3.80 18.83
CA GLN A 11 -3.84 3.70 19.09
C GLN A 11 -4.66 3.85 17.80
N ALA A 12 -4.28 4.80 16.94
CA ALA A 12 -4.96 5.03 15.67
C ALA A 12 -4.88 3.82 14.75
N VAL A 13 -3.68 3.24 14.60
CA VAL A 13 -3.45 2.03 13.80
C VAL A 13 -4.22 0.83 14.37
N ALA A 14 -4.22 0.66 15.69
CA ALA A 14 -4.94 -0.43 16.34
C ALA A 14 -6.46 -0.34 16.19
N ALA A 15 -7.01 0.85 15.94
CA ALA A 15 -8.45 1.08 15.77
C ALA A 15 -8.89 1.09 14.29
N ALA A 16 -7.94 1.04 13.35
CA ALA A 16 -8.23 1.19 11.93
C ALA A 16 -8.46 -0.15 11.23
N ASP A 17 -9.46 -0.20 10.35
CA ASP A 17 -9.66 -1.30 9.40
C ASP A 17 -8.69 -1.19 8.21
N ILE A 18 -8.35 0.05 7.81
CA ILE A 18 -7.44 0.35 6.71
C ILE A 18 -6.42 1.39 7.19
N VAL A 19 -5.15 1.09 6.99
CA VAL A 19 -4.02 1.99 7.24
C VAL A 19 -3.34 2.25 5.91
N SER A 20 -3.33 3.50 5.46
CA SER A 20 -2.63 3.91 4.22
C SER A 20 -1.46 4.82 4.57
N CYS A 21 -0.28 4.48 4.08
CA CYS A 21 0.95 5.21 4.29
C CYS A 21 1.48 5.77 2.97
N ALA A 22 1.81 7.06 2.96
CA ALA A 22 2.38 7.77 1.82
C ALA A 22 3.53 8.67 2.31
N THR A 23 4.50 8.06 3.00
CA THR A 23 5.64 8.75 3.60
C THR A 23 6.93 8.41 2.83
N MET A 24 7.98 9.18 3.05
CA MET A 24 9.32 8.91 2.49
C MET A 24 10.29 8.52 3.61
N THR A 25 9.81 7.77 4.59
CA THR A 25 10.63 7.40 5.73
C THR A 25 11.59 6.24 5.40
N THR A 26 12.74 6.27 6.05
CA THR A 26 13.69 5.15 6.05
C THR A 26 13.62 4.30 7.31
N LEU A 27 12.86 4.79 8.31
CA LEU A 27 12.60 4.05 9.56
C LEU A 27 11.11 3.73 9.62
N PRO A 28 10.73 2.48 9.92
CA PRO A 28 9.34 2.07 10.00
C PRO A 28 8.53 2.93 10.96
N LEU A 29 7.39 3.44 10.47
CA LEU A 29 6.40 4.16 11.26
C LEU A 29 5.29 3.24 11.74
N ILE A 30 4.96 2.20 10.95
CA ILE A 30 3.92 1.24 11.29
C ILE A 30 4.55 -0.01 11.86
N HIS A 31 4.18 -0.33 13.09
CA HIS A 31 4.63 -1.54 13.76
C HIS A 31 3.57 -2.65 13.66
N GLY A 32 4.01 -3.82 13.25
CA GLY A 32 3.13 -4.99 13.11
C GLY A 32 2.39 -5.35 14.38
N ALA A 33 2.99 -5.09 15.55
CA ALA A 33 2.36 -5.31 16.84
C ALA A 33 1.05 -4.52 17.07
N TRP A 34 0.85 -3.42 16.33
CA TRP A 34 -0.35 -2.60 16.45
C TRP A 34 -1.49 -3.09 15.56
N LEU A 35 -1.18 -3.84 14.50
CA LEU A 35 -2.17 -4.31 13.52
C LEU A 35 -3.13 -5.34 14.13
N GLN A 36 -4.40 -5.13 13.96
CA GLN A 36 -5.43 -6.06 14.40
C GLN A 36 -5.76 -7.10 13.31
N PRO A 37 -6.31 -8.25 13.69
CA PRO A 37 -6.85 -9.19 12.70
C PRO A 37 -7.83 -8.49 11.74
N GLY A 38 -7.65 -8.70 10.44
CA GLY A 38 -8.49 -8.11 9.41
C GLY A 38 -8.02 -6.75 8.88
N THR A 39 -7.04 -6.10 9.48
CA THR A 39 -6.51 -4.81 8.99
C THR A 39 -5.95 -4.95 7.57
N HIS A 40 -6.20 -3.94 6.74
CA HIS A 40 -5.53 -3.75 5.44
C HIS A 40 -4.48 -2.66 5.55
N LEU A 41 -3.25 -2.96 5.14
CA LEU A 41 -2.13 -2.03 5.11
C LEU A 41 -1.78 -1.70 3.66
N ASP A 42 -1.91 -0.44 3.29
CA ASP A 42 -1.60 0.11 1.96
C ASP A 42 -0.35 0.99 2.06
N LEU A 43 0.73 0.59 1.39
CA LEU A 43 2.05 1.22 1.47
C LEU A 43 2.42 1.79 0.09
N VAL A 44 2.54 3.11 0.02
CA VAL A 44 2.73 3.85 -1.24
C VAL A 44 3.97 4.75 -1.21
N GLY A 45 4.48 5.09 -0.02
CA GLY A 45 5.46 6.16 0.10
C GLY A 45 6.90 5.75 -0.18
N ALA A 46 7.27 4.50 0.07
CA ALA A 46 8.61 4.00 -0.19
C ALA A 46 8.83 3.77 -1.70
N PHE A 47 9.94 4.30 -2.25
CA PHE A 47 10.30 4.16 -3.66
C PHE A 47 11.80 3.98 -3.91
N THR A 48 12.61 3.86 -2.86
CA THR A 48 14.04 3.57 -2.92
C THR A 48 14.39 2.34 -2.08
N PRO A 49 15.57 1.71 -2.29
CA PRO A 49 15.97 0.50 -1.56
C PRO A 49 16.14 0.67 -0.05
N ASP A 50 16.30 1.90 0.44
CA ASP A 50 16.50 2.22 1.86
C ASP A 50 15.23 2.72 2.56
N MET A 51 14.17 3.00 1.80
CA MET A 51 12.89 3.46 2.34
C MET A 51 12.01 2.28 2.76
N ARG A 52 11.35 2.42 3.92
CA ARG A 52 10.30 1.50 4.37
C ARG A 52 9.38 2.16 5.38
N GLU A 53 8.11 1.88 5.27
CA GLU A 53 7.05 2.45 6.11
C GLU A 53 6.60 1.51 7.22
N ALA A 54 6.69 0.17 7.00
CA ALA A 54 6.28 -0.84 7.97
C ALA A 54 7.48 -1.68 8.45
N ASP A 55 7.38 -2.21 9.68
CA ASP A 55 8.42 -3.06 10.26
C ASP A 55 8.35 -4.52 9.78
N ASP A 56 9.36 -5.31 10.15
CA ASP A 56 9.45 -6.72 9.80
C ASP A 56 8.25 -7.54 10.32
N GLU A 57 7.71 -7.18 11.46
CA GLU A 57 6.57 -7.86 12.05
C GLU A 57 5.28 -7.61 11.25
N ALA A 58 5.08 -6.40 10.73
CA ALA A 58 3.94 -6.09 9.87
C ALA A 58 3.98 -6.91 8.58
N VAL A 59 5.15 -6.95 7.92
CA VAL A 59 5.37 -7.70 6.69
C VAL A 59 5.20 -9.21 6.92
N ARG A 60 5.77 -9.75 8.00
CA ARG A 60 5.69 -11.17 8.35
C ARG A 60 4.26 -11.65 8.62
N ARG A 61 3.42 -10.80 9.22
CA ARG A 61 2.03 -11.14 9.58
C ARG A 61 1.05 -11.02 8.44
N ALA A 62 1.40 -10.26 7.41
CA ALA A 62 0.47 -9.92 6.34
C ALA A 62 0.50 -10.90 5.17
N ARG A 63 -0.61 -10.98 4.48
CA ARG A 63 -0.68 -11.52 3.12
C ARG A 63 -0.27 -10.41 2.15
N ILE A 64 0.83 -10.61 1.45
CA ILE A 64 1.52 -9.56 0.67
C ILE A 64 1.05 -9.59 -0.77
N PHE A 65 0.68 -8.42 -1.26
CA PHE A 65 0.33 -8.13 -2.65
C PHE A 65 1.10 -6.89 -3.13
N VAL A 66 1.34 -6.80 -4.42
CA VAL A 66 2.06 -5.67 -5.02
C VAL A 66 1.34 -5.16 -6.27
N ASP A 67 1.65 -3.95 -6.69
CA ASP A 67 1.21 -3.44 -7.99
C ASP A 67 1.92 -4.18 -9.14
N SER A 68 3.24 -4.34 -9.05
CA SER A 68 4.07 -5.05 -10.00
C SER A 68 5.28 -5.66 -9.29
N ARG A 69 5.51 -6.96 -9.50
CA ARG A 69 6.71 -7.62 -8.95
C ARG A 69 8.01 -6.99 -9.46
N GLN A 70 8.00 -6.48 -10.68
CA GLN A 70 9.19 -5.89 -11.31
C GLN A 70 9.61 -4.57 -10.68
N THR A 71 8.66 -3.79 -10.18
CA THR A 71 8.90 -2.46 -9.63
C THR A 71 8.95 -2.42 -8.11
N THR A 72 8.58 -3.50 -7.42
CA THR A 72 8.52 -3.53 -5.96
C THR A 72 9.51 -4.50 -5.33
N VAL A 73 9.51 -5.77 -5.74
CA VAL A 73 10.17 -6.86 -4.98
C VAL A 73 11.69 -6.68 -4.92
N GLY A 74 12.31 -6.24 -6.02
CA GLY A 74 13.76 -6.05 -6.11
C GLY A 74 14.23 -4.59 -6.09
N GLU A 75 13.32 -3.64 -5.91
CA GLU A 75 13.63 -2.22 -6.11
C GLU A 75 13.37 -1.37 -4.85
N ILE A 76 12.40 -1.75 -4.02
CA ILE A 76 11.92 -0.95 -2.90
C ILE A 76 12.25 -1.61 -1.57
N GLY A 77 12.80 -0.82 -0.64
CA GLY A 77 13.21 -1.27 0.68
C GLY A 77 12.10 -1.90 1.50
N GLU A 78 10.83 -1.57 1.23
CA GLU A 78 9.67 -2.15 1.91
C GLU A 78 9.66 -3.68 1.86
N LEU A 79 10.05 -4.28 0.73
CA LEU A 79 10.18 -5.73 0.57
C LEU A 79 11.64 -6.21 0.52
N MET A 80 12.56 -5.42 -0.05
CA MET A 80 13.97 -5.80 -0.15
C MET A 80 14.62 -6.01 1.22
N ILE A 81 14.34 -5.12 2.18
CA ILE A 81 14.94 -5.19 3.52
C ILE A 81 14.48 -6.45 4.26
N PRO A 82 13.19 -6.75 4.42
CA PRO A 82 12.76 -7.98 5.09
C PRO A 82 13.16 -9.25 4.33
N ILE A 83 13.27 -9.23 3.01
CA ILE A 83 13.83 -10.36 2.23
C ILE A 83 15.31 -10.56 2.57
N ALA A 84 16.10 -9.50 2.56
CA ALA A 84 17.53 -9.58 2.91
C ALA A 84 17.77 -10.04 4.34
N HIS A 85 16.85 -9.72 5.27
CA HIS A 85 16.89 -10.18 6.65
C HIS A 85 16.36 -11.61 6.84
N GLY A 86 15.82 -12.24 5.81
CA GLY A 86 15.23 -13.59 5.89
C GLY A 86 13.91 -13.65 6.65
N VAL A 87 13.23 -12.52 6.80
CA VAL A 87 11.90 -12.42 7.44
C VAL A 87 10.82 -12.99 6.52
N ILE A 88 10.94 -12.71 5.23
CA ILE A 88 10.12 -13.22 4.14
C ILE A 88 11.01 -13.63 2.95
N THR A 89 10.39 -14.26 1.96
CA THR A 89 10.97 -14.57 0.66
C THR A 89 10.15 -13.94 -0.46
N GLU A 90 10.66 -13.89 -1.67
CA GLU A 90 9.89 -13.43 -2.84
C GLU A 90 8.61 -14.25 -3.08
N ASN A 91 8.59 -15.53 -2.65
CA ASN A 91 7.43 -16.41 -2.76
C ASN A 91 6.30 -16.04 -1.79
N ASP A 92 6.58 -15.26 -0.76
CA ASP A 92 5.56 -14.76 0.18
C ASP A 92 4.74 -13.62 -0.41
N VAL A 93 5.19 -13.01 -1.51
CA VAL A 93 4.38 -12.11 -2.33
C VAL A 93 3.39 -12.95 -3.14
N LEU A 94 2.13 -12.93 -2.77
CA LEU A 94 1.11 -13.85 -3.27
C LEU A 94 0.66 -13.53 -4.70
N ALA A 95 0.47 -12.26 -5.00
CA ALA A 95 0.06 -11.81 -6.33
C ALA A 95 0.42 -10.35 -6.59
N ASP A 96 0.54 -10.01 -7.86
CA ASP A 96 0.53 -8.64 -8.36
C ASP A 96 -0.86 -8.24 -8.90
N HIS A 97 -1.02 -6.99 -9.32
CA HIS A 97 -2.26 -6.49 -9.89
C HIS A 97 -2.77 -7.33 -11.07
N TYR A 98 -1.86 -7.79 -11.94
CA TYR A 98 -2.24 -8.61 -13.10
C TYR A 98 -2.83 -9.94 -12.66
N GLN A 99 -2.20 -10.60 -11.70
CA GLN A 99 -2.67 -11.86 -11.15
C GLN A 99 -3.99 -11.70 -10.40
N LEU A 100 -4.17 -10.61 -9.63
CA LEU A 100 -5.44 -10.29 -8.98
C LEU A 100 -6.57 -10.06 -9.99
N CYS A 101 -6.33 -9.33 -11.07
CA CYS A 101 -7.29 -9.13 -12.15
C CYS A 101 -7.65 -10.40 -12.91
N HIS A 102 -6.78 -11.42 -12.89
CA HIS A 102 -7.02 -12.74 -13.51
C HIS A 102 -7.58 -13.78 -12.53
N GLY A 103 -8.05 -13.35 -11.37
CA GLY A 103 -8.81 -14.19 -10.44
C GLY A 103 -8.01 -14.81 -9.31
N THR A 104 -6.76 -14.41 -9.10
CA THR A 104 -6.04 -14.79 -7.87
C THR A 104 -6.75 -14.18 -6.67
N SER A 105 -7.06 -15.01 -5.68
CA SER A 105 -7.77 -14.57 -4.48
C SER A 105 -6.90 -13.66 -3.63
N GLY A 106 -7.44 -12.53 -3.23
CA GLY A 106 -6.86 -11.63 -2.25
C GLY A 106 -6.99 -12.19 -0.83
N ARG A 107 -7.84 -11.56 -0.02
CA ARG A 107 -8.20 -12.04 1.31
C ARG A 107 -9.10 -13.27 1.21
N THR A 108 -8.79 -14.32 1.96
CA THR A 108 -9.55 -15.59 1.98
C THR A 108 -10.23 -15.87 3.33
N ALA A 109 -9.87 -15.10 4.37
CA ALA A 109 -10.51 -15.12 5.69
C ALA A 109 -10.55 -13.70 6.27
N SER A 110 -11.58 -13.39 7.04
CA SER A 110 -11.83 -12.03 7.53
C SER A 110 -10.78 -11.51 8.53
N ASP A 111 -10.10 -12.42 9.21
CA ASP A 111 -9.07 -12.11 10.21
C ASP A 111 -7.66 -11.94 9.61
N GLN A 112 -7.48 -12.21 8.33
CA GLN A 112 -6.19 -12.05 7.66
C GLN A 112 -5.82 -10.57 7.55
N ILE A 113 -4.63 -10.22 8.02
CA ILE A 113 -4.00 -8.95 7.70
C ILE A 113 -3.53 -9.01 6.23
N THR A 114 -3.83 -7.99 5.47
CA THR A 114 -3.36 -7.87 4.07
C THR A 114 -2.48 -6.63 3.93
N LEU A 115 -1.42 -6.75 3.14
CA LEU A 115 -0.52 -5.67 2.79
C LEU A 115 -0.49 -5.52 1.27
N PHE A 116 -0.70 -4.31 0.79
CA PHE A 116 -0.49 -3.94 -0.60
C PHE A 116 0.65 -2.94 -0.68
N ASN A 117 1.73 -3.30 -1.38
CA ASN A 117 2.84 -2.38 -1.64
C ASN A 117 2.77 -1.88 -3.08
N ASN A 118 2.59 -0.57 -3.23
CA ASN A 118 2.53 0.12 -4.50
C ASN A 118 3.89 0.78 -4.77
N GLY A 119 4.62 0.29 -5.76
CA GLY A 119 5.90 0.84 -6.17
C GLY A 119 5.79 2.14 -6.98
N GLY A 120 4.56 2.58 -7.23
CA GLY A 120 4.29 3.72 -8.09
C GLY A 120 4.42 3.37 -9.57
N GLY A 121 3.82 4.21 -10.39
CA GLY A 121 3.93 4.04 -11.83
C GLY A 121 3.30 5.23 -12.56
N GLY A 122 4.06 5.85 -13.45
CA GLY A 122 3.60 6.99 -14.24
C GLY A 122 2.30 6.75 -15.01
N HIS A 123 1.91 5.48 -15.21
CA HIS A 123 0.62 5.13 -15.81
C HIS A 123 -0.56 5.43 -14.87
N LEU A 124 -0.42 5.25 -13.55
CA LEU A 124 -1.44 5.59 -12.57
C LEU A 124 -1.63 7.10 -12.48
N ASP A 125 -0.52 7.84 -12.44
CA ASP A 125 -0.53 9.31 -12.46
C ASP A 125 -1.17 9.84 -13.74
N LEU A 126 -0.81 9.27 -14.87
CA LEU A 126 -1.40 9.64 -16.18
C LEU A 126 -2.91 9.37 -16.22
N MET A 127 -3.36 8.22 -15.75
CA MET A 127 -4.79 7.87 -15.71
C MET A 127 -5.57 8.83 -14.81
N THR A 128 -5.04 9.12 -13.62
CA THR A 128 -5.64 10.06 -12.66
C THR A 128 -5.69 11.47 -13.26
N ALA A 129 -4.59 11.96 -13.82
CA ALA A 129 -4.51 13.28 -14.44
C ALA A 129 -5.51 13.41 -15.62
N ARG A 130 -5.63 12.38 -16.45
CA ARG A 130 -6.62 12.37 -17.56
C ARG A 130 -8.05 12.40 -17.05
N HIS A 131 -8.36 11.67 -15.97
CA HIS A 131 -9.68 11.70 -15.35
C HIS A 131 -10.01 13.09 -14.80
N VAL A 132 -9.11 13.66 -13.99
CA VAL A 132 -9.27 15.00 -13.42
C VAL A 132 -9.45 16.05 -14.54
N PHE A 133 -8.61 16.00 -15.57
CA PHE A 133 -8.73 16.91 -16.72
C PHE A 133 -10.10 16.80 -17.41
N ALA A 134 -10.60 15.59 -17.65
CA ALA A 134 -11.90 15.38 -18.29
C ALA A 134 -13.04 15.97 -17.43
N VAL A 135 -13.06 15.68 -16.13
CA VAL A 135 -14.08 16.21 -15.20
C VAL A 135 -14.05 17.74 -15.15
N CYS A 136 -12.85 18.34 -15.01
CA CYS A 136 -12.71 19.81 -14.96
C CYS A 136 -13.14 20.47 -16.26
N ARG A 137 -12.86 19.87 -17.43
CA ARG A 137 -13.27 20.39 -18.73
C ARG A 137 -14.79 20.36 -18.90
N ASP A 138 -15.44 19.27 -18.49
CA ASP A 138 -16.89 19.12 -18.64
C ASP A 138 -17.67 20.05 -17.68
N THR A 139 -17.10 20.35 -16.50
CA THR A 139 -17.68 21.33 -15.57
C THR A 139 -17.46 22.79 -16.00
N SER A 140 -16.51 23.06 -16.92
CA SER A 140 -16.19 24.40 -17.43
C SER A 140 -16.92 24.75 -18.72
N ALA A 141 -17.71 23.83 -19.30
CA ALA A 141 -18.53 24.13 -20.48
C ALA A 141 -19.66 25.10 -20.08
N PRO A 142 -19.78 26.28 -20.70
CA PRO A 142 -20.86 27.19 -20.40
C PRO A 142 -22.20 26.53 -20.72
N THR A 143 -23.11 26.51 -19.78
CA THR A 143 -24.53 26.22 -20.01
C THR A 143 -25.07 27.30 -20.93
N ASN A 144 -25.11 27.03 -22.24
CA ASN A 144 -25.86 27.86 -23.18
C ASN A 144 -27.36 27.76 -22.80
N GLN A 145 -27.85 28.81 -22.16
CA GLN A 145 -29.28 29.11 -22.10
C GLN A 145 -29.68 29.90 -23.32
#